data_c061595a0ec726ff3ce4497c1b241d17
#
_entry.id   c061595a0ec726ff3ce4497c1b241d17
#
_cell.length_a   1.000
_cell.length_b   1.000
_cell.length_c   1.000
_cell.angle_alpha   90.00
_cell.angle_beta   90.00
_cell.angle_gamma   90.00
#
_symmetry.space_group_name_H-M   'P 1'
#
loop_
_entity.id
_entity.type
_entity.pdbx_description
1 polymer ?
#
loop_
_entity_poly.entity_id
_entity_poly.type
_entity_poly.pdbx_seq_one_letter_code
_entity_poly.pdbx_strand_id
1 'polypeptide(L)'
;MSLHLKSAALVSALLAFPALADDHGQSALKAQLDPVIDRAIAEKRIVGTVVLVARDGELVYARAAGLADREANRAAHQNDIFRFASVTKPLVTVTAMRLVEQGRIKLDDPVSKWLPDFRPNFEGSEAPILVRHLLNHTAGLEYGFFQPPGGSYAKAGVSDGLDLSGITLDENLKRIATVPLASRPGETWRYSVAIDVLGAVIEKATGKTLDKAVDELVVTPLALADTGFSVRQTDRLTAAYFDGSPAPVRMEGNAAVPIGEGKVLFSPDRILDAHAFPSGGAGMAGTANDLLTFLETIRKGGGPLLSPETVSTMMQDHTGPKAETQGPGWGFGYGWAVLVDPAGAGTPQSKGTIQWGGAYGHNWFVDPVENITVVALTNTAFEGMWGQFTRDVRDAVYAKP
;
A
#
# COMPACT_ATOMS: atom_id res chain seq x y z
N MET A 1 33.46 -44.50 16.31
CA MET A 1 32.84 -43.21 16.62
C MET A 1 31.91 -42.84 15.47
N SER A 2 30.62 -43.08 15.66
CA SER A 2 29.59 -42.91 14.62
C SER A 2 28.88 -41.56 14.87
N LEU A 3 29.01 -40.60 13.92
CA LEU A 3 28.31 -39.35 13.93
C LEU A 3 26.91 -39.56 13.35
N HIS A 4 25.88 -39.40 14.19
CA HIS A 4 24.50 -39.34 13.75
C HIS A 4 24.19 -37.91 13.30
N LEU A 5 24.03 -37.71 12.00
CA LEU A 5 23.37 -36.51 11.45
C LEU A 5 21.88 -36.58 11.76
N LYS A 6 21.38 -35.64 12.55
CA LYS A 6 19.94 -35.43 12.72
C LYS A 6 19.45 -34.52 11.57
N SER A 7 18.74 -35.10 10.62
CA SER A 7 17.98 -34.35 9.61
C SER A 7 16.80 -33.66 10.28
N ALA A 8 16.79 -32.35 10.30
CA ALA A 8 15.61 -31.57 10.66
C ALA A 8 14.69 -31.48 9.43
N ALA A 9 13.55 -32.14 9.49
CA ALA A 9 12.51 -32.01 8.50
C ALA A 9 11.80 -30.67 8.69
N LEU A 10 11.92 -29.78 7.71
CA LEU A 10 11.09 -28.57 7.61
C LEU A 10 9.66 -29.03 7.26
N VAL A 11 8.75 -28.91 8.19
CA VAL A 11 7.31 -29.10 7.93
C VAL A 11 6.80 -27.77 7.37
N SER A 12 6.64 -27.73 6.04
CA SER A 12 5.88 -26.66 5.37
C SER A 12 4.42 -26.81 5.75
N ALA A 13 3.95 -25.99 6.68
CA ALA A 13 2.53 -25.84 6.95
C ALA A 13 1.90 -25.00 5.82
N LEU A 14 1.48 -25.66 4.73
CA LEU A 14 0.46 -25.10 3.85
C LEU A 14 -0.78 -24.87 4.75
N LEU A 15 -1.17 -23.62 4.93
CA LEU A 15 -2.49 -23.27 5.41
C LEU A 15 -3.49 -23.71 4.35
N ALA A 16 -3.94 -24.97 4.44
CA ALA A 16 -5.10 -25.45 3.74
C ALA A 16 -6.30 -24.71 4.36
N PHE A 17 -6.93 -23.81 3.64
CA PHE A 17 -8.20 -23.24 4.01
C PHE A 17 -9.22 -24.40 4.04
N PRO A 18 -9.89 -24.67 5.17
CA PRO A 18 -10.97 -25.63 5.18
C PRO A 18 -12.11 -25.13 4.29
N ALA A 19 -12.71 -26.03 3.54
CA ALA A 19 -13.80 -25.74 2.63
C ALA A 19 -15.10 -25.47 3.41
N LEU A 20 -15.79 -24.37 2.98
CA LEU A 20 -17.23 -24.15 3.10
C LEU A 20 -17.81 -23.95 4.50
N ALA A 21 -17.79 -22.70 4.96
CA ALA A 21 -18.77 -22.22 5.92
C ALA A 21 -19.84 -21.38 5.17
N ASP A 22 -21.10 -21.74 5.36
CA ASP A 22 -22.33 -21.03 4.99
C ASP A 22 -22.54 -20.69 3.49
N ASP A 23 -23.08 -21.65 2.76
CA ASP A 23 -23.42 -21.57 1.32
C ASP A 23 -24.37 -20.38 0.99
N HIS A 24 -25.23 -19.98 1.94
CA HIS A 24 -26.17 -18.87 1.77
C HIS A 24 -25.49 -17.50 1.80
N GLY A 25 -24.55 -17.28 2.71
CA GLY A 25 -23.83 -16.00 2.82
C GLY A 25 -22.91 -15.73 1.62
N GLN A 26 -22.24 -16.78 1.15
CA GLN A 26 -21.39 -16.70 -0.05
C GLN A 26 -22.20 -16.45 -1.31
N SER A 27 -23.37 -17.11 -1.46
CA SER A 27 -24.27 -16.92 -2.59
C SER A 27 -24.83 -15.48 -2.64
N ALA A 28 -25.21 -14.91 -1.48
CA ALA A 28 -25.68 -13.53 -1.38
C ALA A 28 -24.59 -12.53 -1.76
N LEU A 29 -23.37 -12.67 -1.21
CA LEU A 29 -22.26 -11.78 -1.52
C LEU A 29 -21.86 -11.84 -3.00
N LYS A 30 -21.88 -13.03 -3.61
CA LYS A 30 -21.67 -13.21 -5.05
C LYS A 30 -22.73 -12.48 -5.87
N ALA A 31 -24.00 -12.61 -5.49
CA ALA A 31 -25.10 -11.93 -6.18
C ALA A 31 -25.01 -10.38 -6.10
N GLN A 32 -24.36 -9.85 -5.07
CA GLN A 32 -24.14 -8.42 -4.88
C GLN A 32 -22.89 -7.91 -5.62
N LEU A 33 -21.77 -8.63 -5.54
CA LEU A 33 -20.49 -8.18 -6.11
C LEU A 33 -20.34 -8.46 -7.61
N ASP A 34 -20.84 -9.60 -8.11
CA ASP A 34 -20.69 -9.94 -9.52
C ASP A 34 -21.24 -8.87 -10.46
N PRO A 35 -22.47 -8.33 -10.25
CA PRO A 35 -22.99 -7.27 -11.10
C PRO A 35 -22.20 -5.95 -11.04
N VAL A 36 -21.60 -5.64 -9.88
CA VAL A 36 -20.75 -4.46 -9.72
C VAL A 36 -19.49 -4.57 -10.58
N ILE A 37 -18.83 -5.73 -10.52
CA ILE A 37 -17.62 -6.00 -11.30
C ILE A 37 -17.93 -6.02 -12.80
N ASP A 38 -18.98 -6.73 -13.21
CA ASP A 38 -19.38 -6.86 -14.61
C ASP A 38 -19.75 -5.50 -15.21
N ARG A 39 -20.45 -4.65 -14.46
CA ARG A 39 -20.81 -3.29 -14.88
C ARG A 39 -19.57 -2.43 -15.07
N ALA A 40 -18.61 -2.44 -14.12
CA ALA A 40 -17.40 -1.64 -14.23
C ALA A 40 -16.56 -2.00 -15.47
N ILE A 41 -16.53 -3.29 -15.84
CA ILE A 41 -15.86 -3.77 -17.06
C ILE A 41 -16.65 -3.39 -18.31
N ALA A 42 -17.97 -3.62 -18.33
CA ALA A 42 -18.83 -3.32 -19.46
C ALA A 42 -18.86 -1.81 -19.80
N GLU A 43 -18.86 -0.96 -18.77
CA GLU A 43 -18.77 0.50 -18.87
C GLU A 43 -17.34 0.99 -19.20
N LYS A 44 -16.37 0.07 -19.30
CA LYS A 44 -14.94 0.37 -19.55
C LYS A 44 -14.32 1.31 -18.50
N ARG A 45 -14.79 1.25 -17.25
CA ARG A 45 -14.16 1.99 -16.15
C ARG A 45 -12.87 1.33 -15.70
N ILE A 46 -12.82 -0.01 -15.73
CA ILE A 46 -11.63 -0.81 -15.46
C ILE A 46 -11.37 -1.81 -16.59
N VAL A 47 -10.12 -2.25 -16.74
CA VAL A 47 -9.73 -3.28 -17.71
C VAL A 47 -9.83 -4.67 -17.11
N GLY A 48 -9.30 -4.87 -15.92
CA GLY A 48 -9.34 -6.12 -15.20
C GLY A 48 -9.21 -5.93 -13.70
N THR A 49 -9.65 -6.92 -12.94
CA THR A 49 -9.65 -6.87 -11.48
C THR A 49 -9.56 -8.25 -10.85
N VAL A 50 -9.03 -8.27 -9.62
CA VAL A 50 -9.18 -9.37 -8.66
C VAL A 50 -9.79 -8.77 -7.39
N VAL A 51 -10.94 -9.31 -6.98
CA VAL A 51 -11.65 -8.92 -5.75
C VAL A 51 -11.70 -10.12 -4.82
N LEU A 52 -11.22 -9.94 -3.60
CA LEU A 52 -11.27 -10.92 -2.52
C LEU A 52 -11.98 -10.31 -1.31
N VAL A 53 -12.84 -11.10 -0.67
CA VAL A 53 -13.46 -10.75 0.61
C VAL A 53 -13.24 -11.90 1.60
N ALA A 54 -12.64 -11.59 2.74
CA ALA A 54 -12.61 -12.48 3.89
C ALA A 54 -13.57 -11.99 4.97
N ARG A 55 -14.24 -12.91 5.66
CA ARG A 55 -15.07 -12.64 6.83
C ARG A 55 -14.74 -13.65 7.92
N ASP A 56 -14.56 -13.19 9.16
CA ASP A 56 -14.16 -14.03 10.30
C ASP A 56 -12.90 -14.87 10.06
N GLY A 57 -12.04 -14.44 9.13
CA GLY A 57 -10.81 -15.12 8.79
C GLY A 57 -10.92 -16.16 7.67
N GLU A 58 -12.10 -16.32 7.09
CA GLU A 58 -12.40 -17.25 6.00
C GLU A 58 -12.58 -16.47 4.69
N LEU A 59 -12.03 -16.97 3.58
CA LEU A 59 -12.26 -16.41 2.25
C LEU A 59 -13.69 -16.73 1.80
N VAL A 60 -14.58 -15.73 1.79
CA VAL A 60 -16.00 -15.90 1.46
C VAL A 60 -16.34 -15.46 0.03
N TYR A 61 -15.46 -14.73 -0.62
CA TYR A 61 -15.60 -14.33 -2.02
C TYR A 61 -14.24 -14.17 -2.68
N ALA A 62 -14.12 -14.70 -3.91
CA ALA A 62 -12.96 -14.53 -4.75
C ALA A 62 -13.39 -14.49 -6.22
N ARG A 63 -13.01 -13.42 -6.92
CA ARG A 63 -13.27 -13.28 -8.34
C ARG A 63 -12.15 -12.54 -9.05
N ALA A 64 -11.68 -13.12 -10.17
CA ALA A 64 -10.91 -12.44 -11.19
C ALA A 64 -11.82 -12.19 -12.39
N ALA A 65 -11.79 -11.00 -13.00
CA ALA A 65 -12.64 -10.65 -14.12
C ALA A 65 -11.97 -9.62 -15.04
N GLY A 66 -12.40 -9.58 -16.31
CA GLY A 66 -11.81 -8.71 -17.32
C GLY A 66 -10.47 -9.22 -17.84
N LEU A 67 -9.57 -8.31 -18.21
CA LEU A 67 -8.31 -8.61 -18.86
C LEU A 67 -7.11 -8.11 -18.04
N ALA A 68 -6.15 -8.99 -17.83
CA ALA A 68 -4.86 -8.65 -17.23
C ALA A 68 -3.97 -7.89 -18.23
N ASP A 69 -4.10 -8.19 -19.53
CA ASP A 69 -3.52 -7.44 -20.63
C ASP A 69 -4.53 -7.42 -21.78
N ARG A 70 -5.08 -6.23 -22.05
CA ARG A 70 -6.13 -6.05 -23.07
C ARG A 70 -5.58 -6.23 -24.48
N GLU A 71 -4.42 -5.71 -24.76
CA GLU A 71 -3.78 -5.74 -26.07
C GLU A 71 -3.35 -7.16 -26.44
N ALA A 72 -2.94 -7.96 -25.46
CA ALA A 72 -2.63 -9.38 -25.62
C ALA A 72 -3.85 -10.29 -25.47
N ASN A 73 -5.05 -9.74 -25.21
CA ASN A 73 -6.28 -10.48 -24.90
C ASN A 73 -6.07 -11.54 -23.79
N ARG A 74 -5.23 -11.24 -22.80
CA ARG A 74 -4.95 -12.12 -21.65
C ARG A 74 -6.00 -11.89 -20.58
N ALA A 75 -6.77 -12.92 -20.25
CA ALA A 75 -7.76 -12.86 -19.17
C ALA A 75 -7.08 -12.60 -17.80
N ALA A 76 -7.82 -11.95 -16.91
CA ALA A 76 -7.40 -11.80 -15.53
C ALA A 76 -7.54 -13.11 -14.75
N HIS A 77 -6.54 -13.44 -13.94
CA HIS A 77 -6.52 -14.60 -13.06
C HIS A 77 -6.26 -14.17 -11.61
N GLN A 78 -6.75 -14.95 -10.65
CA GLN A 78 -6.63 -14.63 -9.22
C GLN A 78 -5.18 -14.53 -8.73
N ASN A 79 -4.26 -15.21 -9.39
CA ASN A 79 -2.83 -15.20 -9.10
C ASN A 79 -2.04 -14.20 -9.94
N ASP A 80 -2.68 -13.29 -10.66
CA ASP A 80 -1.99 -12.21 -11.36
C ASP A 80 -1.27 -11.29 -10.37
N ILE A 81 -0.14 -10.77 -10.80
CA ILE A 81 0.72 -9.87 -10.03
C ILE A 81 0.40 -8.44 -10.43
N PHE A 82 0.16 -7.59 -9.43
CA PHE A 82 -0.16 -6.17 -9.60
C PHE A 82 0.96 -5.30 -9.02
N ARG A 83 1.21 -4.14 -9.65
CA ARG A 83 2.11 -3.11 -9.12
C ARG A 83 1.40 -2.38 -7.99
N PHE A 84 1.87 -2.54 -6.77
CA PHE A 84 1.17 -2.07 -5.57
C PHE A 84 1.10 -0.56 -5.41
N ALA A 85 2.07 0.19 -5.94
CA ALA A 85 2.20 1.60 -5.59
C ALA A 85 2.07 1.78 -4.06
N SER A 86 1.17 2.65 -3.60
CA SER A 86 1.04 2.98 -2.17
C SER A 86 0.55 1.84 -1.26
N VAL A 87 0.10 0.72 -1.81
CA VAL A 87 -0.08 -0.53 -1.03
C VAL A 87 1.25 -1.05 -0.46
N THR A 88 2.39 -0.58 -0.96
CA THR A 88 3.73 -0.82 -0.39
C THR A 88 3.87 -0.29 1.04
N LYS A 89 3.25 0.88 1.33
CA LYS A 89 3.44 1.60 2.60
C LYS A 89 3.10 0.79 3.85
N PRO A 90 1.96 0.09 3.93
CA PRO A 90 1.66 -0.80 5.04
C PRO A 90 2.75 -1.83 5.35
N LEU A 91 3.31 -2.48 4.33
CA LEU A 91 4.35 -3.50 4.51
C LEU A 91 5.65 -2.88 5.05
N VAL A 92 6.07 -1.73 4.50
CA VAL A 92 7.25 -0.99 4.98
C VAL A 92 7.02 -0.44 6.39
N THR A 93 5.82 0.06 6.68
CA THR A 93 5.46 0.54 8.02
C THR A 93 5.51 -0.60 9.05
N VAL A 94 4.96 -1.77 8.75
CA VAL A 94 5.05 -2.95 9.63
C VAL A 94 6.51 -3.37 9.83
N THR A 95 7.34 -3.29 8.79
CA THR A 95 8.79 -3.53 8.91
C THR A 95 9.44 -2.58 9.93
N ALA A 96 9.13 -1.28 9.86
CA ALA A 96 9.63 -0.30 10.83
C ALA A 96 9.10 -0.57 12.25
N MET A 97 7.80 -0.87 12.40
CA MET A 97 7.20 -1.14 13.71
C MET A 97 7.75 -2.43 14.34
N ARG A 98 8.12 -3.41 13.56
CA ARG A 98 8.86 -4.58 14.02
C ARG A 98 10.23 -4.23 14.60
N LEU A 99 10.94 -3.30 13.95
CA LEU A 99 12.20 -2.77 14.48
C LEU A 99 11.99 -1.92 15.75
N VAL A 100 10.82 -1.27 15.88
CA VAL A 100 10.44 -0.56 17.11
C VAL A 100 10.23 -1.54 18.27
N GLU A 101 9.48 -2.64 18.05
CA GLU A 101 9.32 -3.69 19.08
C GLU A 101 10.64 -4.33 19.50
N GLN A 102 11.57 -4.49 18.55
CA GLN A 102 12.92 -5.00 18.81
C GLN A 102 13.82 -3.99 19.53
N GLY A 103 13.35 -2.77 19.79
CA GLY A 103 14.12 -1.69 20.42
C GLY A 103 15.25 -1.11 19.54
N ARG A 104 15.27 -1.45 18.25
CA ARG A 104 16.30 -0.99 17.29
C ARG A 104 16.01 0.42 16.79
N ILE A 105 14.75 0.80 16.68
CA ILE A 105 14.26 2.14 16.34
C ILE A 105 13.31 2.59 17.45
N LYS A 106 13.27 3.88 17.76
CA LYS A 106 12.25 4.47 18.65
C LYS A 106 11.38 5.44 17.86
N LEU A 107 10.10 5.50 18.18
CA LEU A 107 9.16 6.44 17.55
C LEU A 107 9.61 7.91 17.68
N ASP A 108 10.26 8.23 18.80
CA ASP A 108 10.78 9.56 19.12
C ASP A 108 12.24 9.79 18.71
N ASP A 109 12.87 8.83 18.05
CA ASP A 109 14.19 9.05 17.48
C ASP A 109 14.10 10.12 16.38
N PRO A 110 14.97 11.14 16.38
CA PRO A 110 15.09 12.04 15.26
C PRO A 110 15.63 11.28 14.05
N VAL A 111 15.08 11.56 12.87
CA VAL A 111 15.52 10.94 11.60
C VAL A 111 17.01 11.18 11.36
N SER A 112 17.52 12.34 11.76
CA SER A 112 18.95 12.70 11.67
C SER A 112 19.90 11.81 12.48
N LYS A 113 19.40 11.01 13.42
CA LYS A 113 20.17 9.95 14.11
C LYS A 113 20.63 8.86 13.13
N TRP A 114 19.78 8.56 12.16
CA TRP A 114 19.99 7.52 11.15
C TRP A 114 20.53 8.07 9.84
N LEU A 115 20.07 9.28 9.48
CA LEU A 115 20.37 10.00 8.26
C LEU A 115 20.94 11.38 8.62
N PRO A 116 22.23 11.49 9.00
CA PRO A 116 22.83 12.74 9.53
C PRO A 116 22.74 13.94 8.57
N ASP A 117 22.75 13.66 7.27
CA ASP A 117 22.70 14.70 6.22
C ASP A 117 21.27 15.06 5.81
N PHE A 118 20.25 14.32 6.28
CA PHE A 118 18.85 14.62 6.01
C PHE A 118 18.31 15.65 7.02
N ARG A 119 18.51 16.93 6.72
CA ARG A 119 18.17 18.07 7.59
C ARG A 119 17.35 19.11 6.84
N PRO A 120 16.11 18.79 6.41
CA PRO A 120 15.26 19.77 5.78
C PRO A 120 14.91 20.90 6.76
N ASN A 121 14.66 22.09 6.24
CA ASN A 121 14.31 23.26 7.05
C ASN A 121 12.83 23.61 6.93
N PHE A 122 12.31 24.27 7.95
CA PHE A 122 11.03 24.96 7.94
C PHE A 122 11.27 26.43 8.28
N GLU A 123 10.82 27.34 7.41
CA GLU A 123 11.01 28.80 7.58
C GLU A 123 12.48 29.20 7.85
N GLY A 124 13.41 28.56 7.14
CA GLY A 124 14.84 28.86 7.24
C GLY A 124 15.57 28.28 8.48
N SER A 125 14.87 27.53 9.34
CA SER A 125 15.47 26.88 10.51
C SER A 125 15.36 25.36 10.40
N GLU A 126 16.35 24.63 10.91
CA GLU A 126 16.27 23.16 10.99
C GLU A 126 15.03 22.75 11.81
N ALA A 127 14.25 21.83 11.27
CA ALA A 127 13.04 21.30 11.91
C ALA A 127 13.18 19.79 12.08
N PRO A 128 13.40 19.29 13.31
CA PRO A 128 13.63 17.86 13.56
C PRO A 128 12.40 17.03 13.19
N ILE A 129 12.58 16.10 12.26
CA ILE A 129 11.59 15.09 11.94
C ILE A 129 11.85 13.87 12.83
N LEU A 130 10.80 13.36 13.49
CA LEU A 130 10.84 12.12 14.26
C LEU A 130 10.35 10.95 13.42
N VAL A 131 10.74 9.72 13.78
CA VAL A 131 10.29 8.51 13.07
C VAL A 131 8.76 8.42 13.03
N ARG A 132 8.05 8.74 14.12
CA ARG A 132 6.58 8.77 14.13
C ARG A 132 5.97 9.74 13.12
N HIS A 133 6.65 10.86 12.81
CA HIS A 133 6.17 11.82 11.82
C HIS A 133 6.24 11.25 10.39
N LEU A 134 7.18 10.33 10.11
CA LEU A 134 7.24 9.61 8.84
C LEU A 134 6.09 8.60 8.76
N LEU A 135 5.86 7.83 9.83
CA LEU A 135 4.84 6.78 9.90
C LEU A 135 3.41 7.30 9.71
N ASN A 136 3.12 8.51 10.18
CA ASN A 136 1.79 9.12 10.12
C ASN A 136 1.69 10.29 9.14
N HIS A 137 2.68 10.50 8.27
CA HIS A 137 2.69 11.58 7.28
C HIS A 137 2.53 13.00 7.85
N THR A 138 3.07 13.26 9.06
CA THR A 138 3.13 14.61 9.64
C THR A 138 4.53 15.21 9.60
N ALA A 139 5.41 14.69 8.74
CA ALA A 139 6.80 15.15 8.65
C ALA A 139 6.98 16.52 7.97
N GLY A 140 5.92 17.11 7.40
CA GLY A 140 6.01 18.35 6.61
C GLY A 140 6.55 18.14 5.19
N LEU A 141 6.77 16.90 4.78
CA LEU A 141 7.12 16.50 3.42
C LEU A 141 5.88 16.49 2.52
N GLU A 142 6.07 16.42 1.20
CA GLU A 142 5.01 16.37 0.21
C GLU A 142 5.27 15.28 -0.85
N TYR A 143 4.36 15.14 -1.80
CA TYR A 143 4.58 14.52 -3.10
C TYR A 143 4.60 15.58 -4.18
N GLY A 144 5.50 15.43 -5.15
CA GLY A 144 5.64 16.37 -6.27
C GLY A 144 4.38 16.46 -7.13
N PHE A 145 3.64 15.37 -7.28
CA PHE A 145 2.40 15.32 -8.06
C PHE A 145 1.21 16.06 -7.42
N PHE A 146 1.28 16.45 -6.14
CA PHE A 146 0.29 17.31 -5.49
C PHE A 146 0.69 18.78 -5.51
N GLN A 147 1.92 19.09 -5.93
CA GLN A 147 2.35 20.47 -6.11
C GLN A 147 1.89 21.00 -7.47
N PRO A 148 1.73 22.32 -7.62
CA PRO A 148 1.51 22.92 -8.94
C PRO A 148 2.61 22.55 -9.94
N PRO A 149 2.33 22.55 -11.25
CA PRO A 149 3.34 22.29 -12.27
C PRO A 149 4.60 23.15 -12.07
N GLY A 150 5.77 22.50 -12.05
CA GLY A 150 7.04 23.20 -11.75
C GLY A 150 7.22 23.58 -10.28
N GLY A 151 6.54 22.91 -9.37
CA GLY A 151 6.70 23.06 -7.92
C GLY A 151 8.12 22.76 -7.44
N SER A 152 8.36 22.93 -6.14
CA SER A 152 9.70 22.82 -5.55
C SER A 152 10.32 21.44 -5.73
N TYR A 153 9.54 20.36 -5.62
CA TYR A 153 10.02 18.99 -5.83
C TYR A 153 10.40 18.74 -7.29
N ALA A 154 9.60 19.21 -8.24
CA ALA A 154 9.93 19.11 -9.66
C ALA A 154 11.21 19.87 -9.98
N LYS A 155 11.42 21.09 -9.44
CA LYS A 155 12.64 21.88 -9.60
C LYS A 155 13.88 21.21 -9.00
N ALA A 156 13.71 20.54 -7.87
CA ALA A 156 14.79 19.78 -7.22
C ALA A 156 15.03 18.41 -7.89
N GLY A 157 14.17 17.99 -8.82
CA GLY A 157 14.26 16.68 -9.46
C GLY A 157 13.97 15.52 -8.52
N VAL A 158 13.09 15.71 -7.52
CA VAL A 158 12.69 14.67 -6.58
C VAL A 158 11.84 13.63 -7.32
N SER A 159 12.15 12.36 -7.12
CA SER A 159 11.31 11.23 -7.56
C SER A 159 10.25 10.92 -6.52
N ASP A 160 9.00 10.78 -6.95
CA ASP A 160 7.89 10.35 -6.12
C ASP A 160 7.84 8.80 -5.96
N GLY A 161 8.84 8.07 -6.48
CA GLY A 161 8.98 6.62 -6.34
C GLY A 161 8.15 5.78 -7.32
N LEU A 162 7.40 6.40 -8.24
CA LEU A 162 6.59 5.75 -9.26
C LEU A 162 7.24 5.79 -10.66
N ASP A 163 8.12 6.73 -10.89
CA ASP A 163 8.89 6.92 -12.13
C ASP A 163 10.17 6.07 -12.14
N LEU A 164 10.73 5.88 -13.31
CA LEU A 164 12.06 5.32 -13.50
C LEU A 164 13.05 6.47 -13.72
N SER A 165 13.45 7.10 -12.61
CA SER A 165 14.30 8.29 -12.59
C SER A 165 15.78 8.00 -12.80
N GLY A 166 16.22 6.75 -12.61
CA GLY A 166 17.63 6.34 -12.68
C GLY A 166 18.51 6.85 -11.53
N ILE A 167 17.93 7.48 -10.49
CA ILE A 167 18.66 7.93 -9.30
C ILE A 167 18.64 6.91 -8.18
N THR A 168 19.58 7.01 -7.25
CA THR A 168 19.57 6.21 -6.01
C THR A 168 18.64 6.81 -4.96
N LEU A 169 18.26 6.02 -3.94
CA LEU A 169 17.52 6.53 -2.79
C LEU A 169 18.30 7.65 -2.07
N ASP A 170 19.60 7.46 -1.85
CA ASP A 170 20.46 8.48 -1.22
C ASP A 170 20.44 9.80 -2.00
N GLU A 171 20.49 9.75 -3.33
CA GLU A 171 20.40 10.96 -4.17
C GLU A 171 19.01 11.60 -4.07
N ASN A 172 17.94 10.80 -4.04
CA ASN A 172 16.59 11.33 -3.87
C ASN A 172 16.43 12.02 -2.51
N LEU A 173 16.95 11.42 -1.44
CA LEU A 173 16.95 12.03 -0.10
C LEU A 173 17.69 13.36 -0.03
N LYS A 174 18.85 13.46 -0.70
CA LYS A 174 19.58 14.74 -0.81
C LYS A 174 18.72 15.79 -1.48
N ARG A 175 18.04 15.45 -2.58
CA ARG A 175 17.13 16.37 -3.29
C ARG A 175 15.97 16.80 -2.42
N ILE A 176 15.32 15.86 -1.73
CA ILE A 176 14.22 16.14 -0.77
C ILE A 176 14.71 17.10 0.32
N ALA A 177 15.89 16.88 0.89
CA ALA A 177 16.44 17.71 1.96
C ALA A 177 16.74 19.17 1.54
N THR A 178 16.90 19.45 0.24
CA THR A 178 17.08 20.83 -0.26
C THR A 178 15.79 21.64 -0.30
N VAL A 179 14.63 20.97 -0.24
CA VAL A 179 13.33 21.64 -0.31
C VAL A 179 12.84 21.94 1.11
N PRO A 180 12.43 23.20 1.39
CA PRO A 180 11.80 23.51 2.66
C PRO A 180 10.54 22.68 2.92
N LEU A 181 10.32 22.33 4.18
CA LEU A 181 9.11 21.63 4.60
C LEU A 181 7.88 22.50 4.40
N ALA A 182 6.77 21.90 4.00
CA ALA A 182 5.50 22.58 3.78
C ALA A 182 4.75 22.91 5.08
N SER A 183 5.12 22.26 6.19
CA SER A 183 4.61 22.51 7.54
C SER A 183 5.65 22.07 8.57
N ARG A 184 5.53 22.57 9.80
CA ARG A 184 6.36 22.09 10.92
C ARG A 184 6.06 20.61 11.19
N PRO A 185 7.08 19.76 11.39
CA PRO A 185 6.87 18.35 11.72
C PRO A 185 5.97 18.15 12.94
N GLY A 186 4.99 17.27 12.81
CA GLY A 186 4.00 16.95 13.84
C GLY A 186 2.72 17.80 13.80
N GLU A 187 2.65 18.89 13.03
CA GLU A 187 1.50 19.81 13.07
C GLU A 187 0.40 19.49 12.05
N THR A 188 0.77 19.06 10.86
CA THR A 188 -0.19 18.89 9.75
C THR A 188 0.04 17.58 9.04
N TRP A 189 -1.05 16.84 8.81
CA TRP A 189 -1.01 15.66 7.95
C TRP A 189 -0.86 16.08 6.47
N ARG A 190 0.17 15.52 5.82
CA ARG A 190 0.42 15.69 4.38
C ARG A 190 0.91 14.39 3.80
N TYR A 191 0.13 13.81 2.91
CA TYR A 191 0.56 12.62 2.19
C TYR A 191 1.82 12.89 1.37
N SER A 192 2.87 12.07 1.53
CA SER A 192 4.21 12.46 1.11
C SER A 192 5.15 11.29 0.87
N VAL A 193 6.37 11.60 0.41
CA VAL A 193 7.52 10.68 0.30
C VAL A 193 8.07 10.22 1.67
N ALA A 194 7.36 10.46 2.75
CA ALA A 194 7.83 10.13 4.12
C ALA A 194 8.21 8.66 4.28
N ILE A 195 7.51 7.73 3.62
CA ILE A 195 7.82 6.30 3.73
C ILE A 195 9.06 5.91 2.92
N ASP A 196 9.46 6.67 1.91
CA ASP A 196 10.77 6.50 1.26
C ASP A 196 11.91 6.91 2.23
N VAL A 197 11.73 8.01 2.96
CA VAL A 197 12.66 8.42 4.03
C VAL A 197 12.71 7.36 5.14
N LEU A 198 11.55 6.80 5.53
CA LEU A 198 11.47 5.70 6.50
C LEU A 198 12.21 4.46 5.98
N GLY A 199 12.12 4.17 4.69
CA GLY A 199 12.86 3.09 4.04
C GLY A 199 14.37 3.23 4.26
N ALA A 200 14.91 4.43 4.08
CA ALA A 200 16.33 4.68 4.35
C ALA A 200 16.68 4.56 5.85
N VAL A 201 15.79 4.96 6.76
CA VAL A 201 15.97 4.72 8.21
C VAL A 201 16.03 3.21 8.48
N ILE A 202 15.16 2.41 7.87
CA ILE A 202 15.16 0.94 7.98
C ILE A 202 16.50 0.37 7.48
N GLU A 203 16.99 0.83 6.33
CA GLU A 203 18.30 0.39 5.80
C GLU A 203 19.45 0.65 6.78
N LYS A 204 19.54 1.85 7.32
CA LYS A 204 20.56 2.19 8.33
C LYS A 204 20.41 1.39 9.63
N ALA A 205 19.18 1.20 10.10
CA ALA A 205 18.91 0.44 11.31
C ALA A 205 19.19 -1.07 11.13
N THR A 206 19.01 -1.63 9.93
CA THR A 206 19.21 -3.06 9.68
C THR A 206 20.60 -3.39 9.12
N GLY A 207 21.26 -2.45 8.47
CA GLY A 207 22.47 -2.68 7.68
C GLY A 207 22.18 -3.44 6.36
N LYS A 208 20.92 -3.49 5.93
CA LYS A 208 20.44 -4.19 4.74
C LYS A 208 19.76 -3.21 3.81
N THR A 209 19.65 -3.54 2.52
CA THR A 209 18.78 -2.80 1.59
C THR A 209 17.32 -2.98 1.99
N LEU A 210 16.45 -2.03 1.65
CA LEU A 210 15.04 -2.03 2.06
C LEU A 210 14.31 -3.29 1.59
N ASP A 211 14.55 -3.72 0.34
CA ASP A 211 13.96 -4.94 -0.20
C ASP A 211 14.27 -6.18 0.66
N LYS A 212 15.53 -6.33 1.08
CA LYS A 212 15.96 -7.43 1.96
C LYS A 212 15.41 -7.32 3.37
N ALA A 213 15.30 -6.09 3.90
CA ALA A 213 14.75 -5.89 5.23
C ALA A 213 13.25 -6.22 5.27
N VAL A 214 12.47 -5.80 4.26
CA VAL A 214 11.05 -6.12 4.13
C VAL A 214 10.85 -7.61 3.88
N ASP A 215 11.66 -8.23 3.02
CA ASP A 215 11.61 -9.67 2.76
C ASP A 215 11.79 -10.48 4.05
N GLU A 216 12.84 -10.19 4.82
CA GLU A 216 13.15 -10.92 6.06
C GLU A 216 12.13 -10.68 7.17
N LEU A 217 11.67 -9.43 7.31
CA LEU A 217 10.84 -9.03 8.44
C LEU A 217 9.33 -9.16 8.18
N VAL A 218 8.86 -9.23 6.94
CA VAL A 218 7.43 -9.29 6.62
C VAL A 218 7.10 -10.39 5.62
N VAL A 219 7.76 -10.40 4.46
CA VAL A 219 7.40 -11.27 3.34
C VAL A 219 7.64 -12.74 3.68
N THR A 220 8.85 -13.08 4.09
CA THR A 220 9.24 -14.47 4.45
C THR A 220 8.44 -15.01 5.63
N PRO A 221 8.25 -14.28 6.77
CA PRO A 221 7.45 -14.78 7.89
C PRO A 221 5.99 -15.09 7.57
N LEU A 222 5.41 -14.42 6.57
CA LEU A 222 4.05 -14.66 6.10
C LEU A 222 3.97 -15.54 4.86
N ALA A 223 5.12 -16.00 4.31
CA ALA A 223 5.21 -16.77 3.08
C ALA A 223 4.51 -16.08 1.87
N LEU A 224 4.66 -14.74 1.74
CA LEU A 224 4.10 -13.97 0.63
C LEU A 224 4.94 -14.20 -0.63
N ALA A 225 4.65 -15.26 -1.37
CA ALA A 225 5.53 -15.81 -2.40
C ALA A 225 5.73 -14.89 -3.61
N ASP A 226 4.77 -14.01 -3.88
CA ASP A 226 4.72 -13.15 -5.07
C ASP A 226 4.87 -11.66 -4.73
N THR A 227 5.10 -11.33 -3.44
CA THR A 227 5.19 -9.94 -2.98
C THR A 227 6.64 -9.51 -2.80
N GLY A 228 7.04 -8.37 -3.41
CA GLY A 228 8.40 -7.84 -3.29
C GLY A 228 8.65 -6.61 -4.14
N PHE A 229 9.90 -6.11 -4.10
CA PHE A 229 10.36 -4.96 -4.90
C PHE A 229 10.82 -5.35 -6.32
N SER A 230 10.66 -6.59 -6.71
CA SER A 230 10.92 -7.09 -8.06
C SER A 230 9.97 -8.22 -8.40
N VAL A 231 9.68 -8.40 -9.68
CA VAL A 231 8.82 -9.48 -10.18
C VAL A 231 9.66 -10.48 -10.96
N ARG A 232 9.57 -11.76 -10.55
CA ARG A 232 10.28 -12.87 -11.22
C ARG A 232 9.43 -13.54 -12.31
N GLN A 233 8.10 -13.65 -12.07
CA GLN A 233 7.14 -14.28 -12.99
C GLN A 233 6.41 -13.20 -13.79
N THR A 234 7.09 -12.67 -14.81
CA THR A 234 6.62 -11.54 -15.61
C THR A 234 5.41 -11.86 -16.48
N ASP A 235 5.20 -13.13 -16.80
CA ASP A 235 4.03 -13.64 -17.51
C ASP A 235 2.71 -13.45 -16.72
N ARG A 236 2.80 -13.38 -15.39
CA ARG A 236 1.68 -13.10 -14.50
C ARG A 236 1.50 -11.61 -14.19
N LEU A 237 2.46 -10.76 -14.57
CA LEU A 237 2.37 -9.32 -14.30
C LEU A 237 1.30 -8.67 -15.18
N THR A 238 0.37 -7.93 -14.56
CA THR A 238 -0.67 -7.23 -15.30
C THR A 238 -0.12 -6.05 -16.09
N ALA A 239 -0.69 -5.76 -17.27
CA ALA A 239 -0.49 -4.49 -17.94
C ALA A 239 -1.13 -3.37 -17.11
N ALA A 240 -0.52 -2.19 -17.09
CA ALA A 240 -1.03 -1.05 -16.35
C ALA A 240 -1.76 -0.08 -17.29
N TYR A 241 -2.89 0.44 -16.81
CA TYR A 241 -3.73 1.40 -17.53
C TYR A 241 -4.04 2.59 -16.62
N PHE A 242 -4.44 3.71 -17.20
CA PHE A 242 -5.01 4.84 -16.47
C PHE A 242 -6.37 5.23 -17.07
N ASP A 243 -7.16 5.94 -16.27
CA ASP A 243 -8.49 6.39 -16.63
C ASP A 243 -8.44 7.20 -17.92
N GLY A 244 -9.30 6.86 -18.87
CA GLY A 244 -9.36 7.49 -20.18
C GLY A 244 -10.75 7.41 -20.78
N SER A 245 -11.01 8.21 -21.79
CA SER A 245 -12.28 8.21 -22.55
C SER A 245 -11.98 7.97 -24.02
N PRO A 246 -12.67 7.03 -24.68
CA PRO A 246 -13.82 6.23 -24.23
C PRO A 246 -13.47 4.95 -23.44
N ALA A 247 -12.21 4.71 -23.11
CA ALA A 247 -11.75 3.55 -22.36
C ALA A 247 -10.39 3.85 -21.70
N PRO A 248 -9.97 3.09 -20.68
CA PRO A 248 -8.65 3.21 -20.09
C PRO A 248 -7.52 3.13 -21.11
N VAL A 249 -6.47 3.92 -20.89
CA VAL A 249 -5.29 4.00 -21.77
C VAL A 249 -4.15 3.21 -21.17
N ARG A 250 -3.45 2.42 -21.99
CA ARG A 250 -2.26 1.67 -21.55
C ARG A 250 -1.14 2.62 -21.16
N MET A 251 -0.48 2.35 -20.03
CA MET A 251 0.74 3.04 -19.62
C MET A 251 1.94 2.41 -20.30
N GLU A 252 2.79 3.24 -20.90
CA GLU A 252 4.05 2.81 -21.53
C GLU A 252 5.17 3.77 -21.15
N GLY A 253 6.38 3.26 -20.97
CA GLY A 253 7.54 4.06 -20.59
C GLY A 253 7.30 4.87 -19.31
N ASN A 254 7.60 6.17 -19.35
CA ASN A 254 7.26 7.11 -18.27
C ASN A 254 5.94 7.82 -18.60
N ALA A 255 4.83 7.19 -18.29
CA ALA A 255 3.49 7.72 -18.53
C ALA A 255 3.18 8.89 -17.58
N ALA A 256 2.82 10.04 -18.14
CA ALA A 256 2.40 11.22 -17.38
C ALA A 256 0.86 11.23 -17.27
N VAL A 257 0.35 10.80 -16.11
CA VAL A 257 -1.09 10.68 -15.88
C VAL A 257 -1.61 11.90 -15.13
N PRO A 258 -2.62 12.61 -15.64
CA PRO A 258 -3.17 13.79 -14.97
C PRO A 258 -3.78 13.46 -13.59
N ILE A 259 -3.55 14.35 -12.62
CA ILE A 259 -4.16 14.33 -11.28
C ILE A 259 -4.36 15.78 -10.81
N GLY A 260 -5.61 16.18 -10.59
CA GLY A 260 -5.90 17.58 -10.27
C GLY A 260 -5.27 18.53 -11.32
N GLU A 261 -4.48 19.51 -10.85
CA GLU A 261 -3.73 20.44 -11.72
C GLU A 261 -2.34 19.89 -12.12
N GLY A 262 -1.90 18.81 -11.51
CA GLY A 262 -0.60 18.18 -11.70
C GLY A 262 -0.64 16.92 -12.55
N LYS A 263 0.41 16.12 -12.43
CA LYS A 263 0.54 14.81 -13.07
C LYS A 263 1.39 13.88 -12.23
N VAL A 264 1.01 12.61 -12.19
CA VAL A 264 1.86 11.54 -11.68
C VAL A 264 2.67 10.96 -12.83
N LEU A 265 3.97 10.77 -12.62
CA LEU A 265 4.82 10.05 -13.55
C LEU A 265 4.87 8.58 -13.14
N PHE A 266 4.29 7.73 -13.96
CA PHE A 266 4.34 6.28 -13.78
C PHE A 266 5.34 5.64 -14.72
N SER A 267 6.11 4.68 -14.23
CA SER A 267 6.87 3.77 -15.08
C SER A 267 6.49 2.32 -14.74
N PRO A 268 5.63 1.68 -15.54
CA PRO A 268 5.27 0.27 -15.31
C PRO A 268 6.47 -0.66 -15.30
N ASP A 269 7.55 -0.33 -16.01
CA ASP A 269 8.76 -1.15 -16.12
C ASP A 269 9.70 -1.01 -14.92
N ARG A 270 9.44 -0.03 -14.02
CA ARG A 270 10.24 0.18 -12.80
C ARG A 270 10.41 -1.10 -11.97
N ILE A 271 9.35 -1.89 -11.83
CA ILE A 271 9.35 -3.14 -11.06
C ILE A 271 10.22 -4.26 -11.69
N LEU A 272 10.59 -4.09 -12.96
CA LEU A 272 11.44 -5.01 -13.72
C LEU A 272 12.89 -4.54 -13.76
N ASP A 273 13.18 -3.32 -13.34
CA ASP A 273 14.52 -2.75 -13.32
C ASP A 273 15.22 -3.03 -11.98
N ALA A 274 16.24 -3.88 -12.02
CA ALA A 274 17.04 -4.22 -10.84
C ALA A 274 17.87 -3.05 -10.28
N HIS A 275 18.00 -1.94 -11.01
CA HIS A 275 18.71 -0.72 -10.59
C HIS A 275 17.78 0.33 -10.01
N ALA A 276 16.45 0.17 -10.15
CA ALA A 276 15.50 1.07 -9.51
C ALA A 276 15.61 0.95 -7.99
N PHE A 277 15.80 2.07 -7.29
CA PHE A 277 15.83 2.02 -5.82
C PHE A 277 14.51 1.47 -5.26
N PRO A 278 14.54 0.64 -4.18
CA PRO A 278 13.33 0.12 -3.56
C PRO A 278 12.57 1.26 -2.87
N SER A 279 11.57 1.84 -3.58
CA SER A 279 10.74 2.91 -3.01
C SER A 279 9.85 2.36 -1.89
N GLY A 280 10.07 2.81 -0.67
CA GLY A 280 9.22 2.47 0.48
C GLY A 280 7.79 2.98 0.32
N GLY A 281 7.62 4.04 -0.47
CA GLY A 281 6.32 4.63 -0.77
C GLY A 281 5.53 3.93 -1.87
N ALA A 282 6.19 3.21 -2.83
CA ALA A 282 5.50 2.78 -4.04
C ALA A 282 6.10 1.57 -4.78
N GLY A 283 7.22 1.02 -4.32
CA GLY A 283 8.09 0.18 -5.14
C GLY A 283 7.74 -1.31 -5.23
N MET A 284 6.71 -1.81 -4.51
CA MET A 284 6.42 -3.25 -4.48
C MET A 284 5.36 -3.66 -5.52
N ALA A 285 5.33 -4.95 -5.78
CA ALA A 285 4.28 -5.66 -6.48
C ALA A 285 3.89 -6.92 -5.71
N GLY A 286 2.72 -7.50 -6.01
CA GLY A 286 2.26 -8.73 -5.38
C GLY A 286 0.89 -9.15 -5.88
N THR A 287 0.36 -10.24 -5.32
CA THR A 287 -0.97 -10.76 -5.61
C THR A 287 -2.02 -10.28 -4.60
N ALA A 288 -3.28 -10.38 -4.97
CA ALA A 288 -4.39 -10.10 -4.05
C ALA A 288 -4.40 -11.09 -2.86
N ASN A 289 -4.00 -12.34 -3.06
CA ASN A 289 -3.93 -13.34 -1.99
C ASN A 289 -2.84 -13.01 -0.96
N ASP A 290 -1.66 -12.59 -1.41
CA ASP A 290 -0.58 -12.17 -0.51
C ASP A 290 -1.00 -10.95 0.32
N LEU A 291 -1.63 -9.96 -0.33
CA LEU A 291 -2.13 -8.78 0.36
C LEU A 291 -3.22 -9.14 1.37
N LEU A 292 -4.16 -10.02 1.01
CA LEU A 292 -5.19 -10.50 1.94
C LEU A 292 -4.57 -11.20 3.15
N THR A 293 -3.56 -12.06 2.94
CA THR A 293 -2.83 -12.75 4.01
C THR A 293 -2.17 -11.75 4.96
N PHE A 294 -1.52 -10.71 4.43
CA PHE A 294 -0.93 -9.64 5.23
C PHE A 294 -1.99 -8.89 6.05
N LEU A 295 -3.09 -8.45 5.42
CA LEU A 295 -4.15 -7.69 6.07
C LEU A 295 -4.88 -8.51 7.15
N GLU A 296 -5.17 -9.80 6.88
CA GLU A 296 -5.75 -10.72 7.86
C GLU A 296 -4.81 -10.97 9.04
N THR A 297 -3.49 -10.98 8.82
CA THR A 297 -2.52 -11.04 9.91
C THR A 297 -2.63 -9.82 10.81
N ILE A 298 -2.76 -8.62 10.24
CA ILE A 298 -2.96 -7.38 11.00
C ILE A 298 -4.30 -7.41 11.73
N ARG A 299 -5.40 -7.78 11.06
CA ARG A 299 -6.73 -7.88 11.67
C ARG A 299 -6.73 -8.81 12.89
N LYS A 300 -6.01 -9.92 12.82
CA LYS A 300 -5.88 -10.93 13.89
C LYS A 300 -4.87 -10.56 14.97
N GLY A 301 -4.37 -9.32 15.00
CA GLY A 301 -3.46 -8.82 16.05
C GLY A 301 -1.98 -9.03 15.76
N GLY A 302 -1.56 -9.12 14.50
CA GLY A 302 -0.16 -9.06 14.08
C GLY A 302 0.54 -10.41 13.89
N GLY A 303 -0.02 -11.52 14.40
CA GLY A 303 0.50 -12.87 14.19
C GLY A 303 2.01 -13.02 14.50
N PRO A 304 2.83 -13.50 13.54
CA PRO A 304 4.27 -13.65 13.75
C PRO A 304 5.04 -12.34 13.56
N LEU A 305 4.37 -11.24 13.17
CA LEU A 305 5.03 -9.98 12.84
C LEU A 305 5.11 -9.03 14.03
N LEU A 306 4.00 -8.78 14.69
CA LEU A 306 3.83 -7.76 15.73
C LEU A 306 2.99 -8.28 16.88
N SER A 307 3.15 -7.66 18.05
CA SER A 307 2.25 -7.87 19.17
C SER A 307 0.88 -7.21 18.93
N PRO A 308 -0.20 -7.72 19.53
CA PRO A 308 -1.52 -7.08 19.45
C PRO A 308 -1.52 -5.64 19.97
N GLU A 309 -0.67 -5.30 20.92
CA GLU A 309 -0.51 -3.95 21.46
C GLU A 309 0.07 -3.00 20.41
N THR A 310 1.09 -3.42 19.67
CA THR A 310 1.66 -2.63 18.58
C THR A 310 0.66 -2.43 17.46
N VAL A 311 -0.06 -3.48 17.05
CA VAL A 311 -1.12 -3.37 16.04
C VAL A 311 -2.21 -2.40 16.51
N SER A 312 -2.66 -2.50 17.76
CA SER A 312 -3.64 -1.56 18.33
C SER A 312 -3.15 -0.11 18.26
N THR A 313 -1.87 0.12 18.57
CA THR A 313 -1.24 1.44 18.45
C THR A 313 -1.25 1.93 17.00
N MET A 314 -0.91 1.07 16.03
CA MET A 314 -0.90 1.43 14.60
C MET A 314 -2.28 1.77 14.07
N MET A 315 -3.35 1.16 14.62
CA MET A 315 -4.74 1.38 14.22
C MET A 315 -5.40 2.58 14.91
N GLN A 316 -4.72 3.26 15.83
CA GLN A 316 -5.24 4.50 16.44
C GLN A 316 -5.02 5.69 15.50
N ASP A 317 -5.94 6.66 15.57
CA ASP A 317 -5.74 7.95 14.92
C ASP A 317 -4.66 8.77 15.64
N HIS A 318 -3.59 9.10 14.92
CA HIS A 318 -2.47 9.92 15.40
C HIS A 318 -2.46 11.34 14.83
N THR A 319 -3.47 11.72 14.04
CA THR A 319 -3.48 12.99 13.30
C THR A 319 -4.64 13.90 13.67
N GLY A 320 -5.66 13.34 14.31
CA GLY A 320 -6.88 14.06 14.69
C GLY A 320 -7.87 14.23 13.54
N PRO A 321 -9.10 14.63 13.87
CA PRO A 321 -10.24 14.62 12.94
C PRO A 321 -10.13 15.64 11.80
N LYS A 322 -9.23 16.61 11.91
CA LYS A 322 -9.00 17.62 10.85
C LYS A 322 -8.11 17.13 9.71
N ALA A 323 -7.52 15.94 9.85
CA ALA A 323 -6.65 15.40 8.82
C ALA A 323 -7.43 15.03 7.54
N GLU A 324 -8.68 14.55 7.68
CA GLU A 324 -9.60 14.21 6.58
C GLU A 324 -8.93 13.39 5.48
N THR A 325 -8.12 12.39 5.89
CA THR A 325 -7.19 11.68 5.01
C THR A 325 -7.83 10.91 3.86
N GLN A 326 -9.11 10.59 4.02
CA GLN A 326 -10.01 10.01 3.01
C GLN A 326 -11.34 10.81 2.95
N GLY A 327 -11.29 12.08 3.32
CA GLY A 327 -12.43 12.96 3.52
C GLY A 327 -12.91 12.99 4.98
N PRO A 328 -14.06 13.64 5.24
CA PRO A 328 -14.60 13.78 6.59
C PRO A 328 -14.70 12.46 7.35
N GLY A 329 -14.41 12.46 8.63
CA GLY A 329 -14.48 11.28 9.50
C GLY A 329 -13.27 10.35 9.45
N TRP A 330 -12.26 10.64 8.64
CA TRP A 330 -11.05 9.84 8.51
C TRP A 330 -9.81 10.54 9.08
N GLY A 331 -9.16 9.90 10.05
CA GLY A 331 -7.84 10.22 10.54
C GLY A 331 -6.75 9.32 9.91
N PHE A 332 -5.57 9.28 10.54
CA PHE A 332 -4.46 8.45 10.08
C PHE A 332 -3.73 7.80 11.25
N GLY A 333 -3.51 6.50 11.14
CA GLY A 333 -2.70 5.72 12.06
C GLY A 333 -1.22 5.69 11.64
N TYR A 334 -0.57 4.56 11.86
CA TYR A 334 0.75 4.29 11.28
C TYR A 334 0.59 3.39 10.06
N GLY A 335 0.71 3.99 8.86
CA GLY A 335 0.71 3.30 7.56
C GLY A 335 -0.62 3.24 6.82
N TRP A 336 -1.74 3.70 7.40
CA TRP A 336 -3.08 3.67 6.81
C TRP A 336 -4.02 4.72 7.40
N ALA A 337 -5.10 5.02 6.69
CA ALA A 337 -6.21 5.82 7.21
C ALA A 337 -7.02 5.02 8.22
N VAL A 338 -7.59 5.70 9.21
CA VAL A 338 -8.43 5.14 10.27
C VAL A 338 -9.77 5.86 10.29
N LEU A 339 -10.86 5.11 10.20
CA LEU A 339 -12.21 5.65 10.30
C LEU A 339 -12.56 5.96 11.75
N VAL A 340 -12.69 7.24 12.08
CA VAL A 340 -12.99 7.71 13.44
C VAL A 340 -14.45 8.11 13.62
N ASP A 341 -15.10 8.57 12.54
CA ASP A 341 -16.52 8.97 12.53
C ASP A 341 -17.22 8.44 11.26
N PRO A 342 -17.82 7.24 11.31
CA PRO A 342 -18.54 6.66 10.19
C PRO A 342 -19.69 7.52 9.67
N ALA A 343 -20.40 8.20 10.55
CA ALA A 343 -21.52 9.06 10.18
C ALA A 343 -21.05 10.29 9.42
N GLY A 344 -19.99 10.94 9.90
CA GLY A 344 -19.36 12.06 9.20
C GLY A 344 -18.74 11.66 7.86
N ALA A 345 -18.25 10.42 7.74
CA ALA A 345 -17.71 9.87 6.50
C ALA A 345 -18.78 9.40 5.51
N GLY A 346 -20.04 9.26 5.93
CA GLY A 346 -21.12 8.75 5.09
C GLY A 346 -20.85 7.34 4.55
N THR A 347 -20.24 6.46 5.36
CA THR A 347 -19.84 5.10 4.97
C THR A 347 -20.52 4.05 5.83
N PRO A 348 -20.83 2.85 5.28
CA PRO A 348 -21.37 1.74 6.06
C PRO A 348 -20.32 1.04 6.95
N GLN A 349 -19.06 1.35 6.76
CA GLN A 349 -17.94 0.75 7.50
C GLN A 349 -17.98 1.13 8.99
N SER A 350 -17.48 0.26 9.85
CA SER A 350 -17.47 0.49 11.30
C SER A 350 -16.33 1.42 11.72
N LYS A 351 -16.51 2.09 12.85
CA LYS A 351 -15.43 2.84 13.51
C LYS A 351 -14.24 1.92 13.78
N GLY A 352 -13.04 2.40 13.50
CA GLY A 352 -11.79 1.64 13.60
C GLY A 352 -11.41 0.91 12.32
N THR A 353 -12.25 0.97 11.26
CA THR A 353 -11.85 0.47 9.94
C THR A 353 -10.57 1.15 9.50
N ILE A 354 -9.62 0.34 9.04
CA ILE A 354 -8.41 0.83 8.38
C ILE A 354 -8.52 0.59 6.88
N GLN A 355 -8.05 1.57 6.09
CA GLN A 355 -8.02 1.43 4.64
C GLN A 355 -6.88 2.20 4.01
N TRP A 356 -6.49 1.77 2.81
CA TRP A 356 -5.64 2.52 1.93
C TRP A 356 -5.81 2.03 0.49
N GLY A 357 -5.06 2.65 -0.43
CA GLY A 357 -5.09 2.28 -1.83
C GLY A 357 -3.72 2.38 -2.49
N GLY A 358 -3.70 2.11 -3.78
CA GLY A 358 -2.50 2.21 -4.62
C GLY A 358 -2.80 2.85 -5.96
N ALA A 359 -1.94 3.76 -6.39
CA ALA A 359 -2.15 4.60 -7.56
C ALA A 359 -2.27 3.81 -8.89
N TYR A 360 -1.81 2.57 -8.94
CA TYR A 360 -2.06 1.69 -10.10
C TYR A 360 -3.48 1.10 -10.16
N GLY A 361 -4.36 1.45 -9.18
CA GLY A 361 -5.77 1.06 -9.21
C GLY A 361 -6.16 0.07 -8.12
N HIS A 362 -5.72 0.29 -6.89
CA HIS A 362 -5.96 -0.65 -5.79
C HIS A 362 -6.67 0.03 -4.63
N ASN A 363 -7.57 -0.73 -4.01
CA ASN A 363 -8.20 -0.36 -2.76
C ASN A 363 -8.29 -1.59 -1.85
N TRP A 364 -8.16 -1.38 -0.56
CA TRP A 364 -8.36 -2.40 0.45
C TRP A 364 -8.85 -1.76 1.74
N PHE A 365 -9.61 -2.51 2.52
CA PHE A 365 -9.97 -2.12 3.87
C PHE A 365 -10.09 -3.34 4.80
N VAL A 366 -9.93 -3.09 6.08
CA VAL A 366 -10.17 -4.03 7.17
C VAL A 366 -11.12 -3.40 8.15
N ASP A 367 -12.30 -3.99 8.31
CA ASP A 367 -13.28 -3.63 9.33
C ASP A 367 -13.15 -4.59 10.53
N PRO A 368 -12.58 -4.13 11.65
CA PRO A 368 -12.34 -5.00 12.79
C PRO A 368 -13.61 -5.35 13.58
N VAL A 369 -14.70 -4.60 13.42
CA VAL A 369 -15.97 -4.85 14.13
C VAL A 369 -16.77 -5.95 13.41
N GLU A 370 -16.88 -5.83 12.09
CA GLU A 370 -17.59 -6.81 11.24
C GLU A 370 -16.69 -7.99 10.85
N ASN A 371 -15.42 -8.00 11.29
CA ASN A 371 -14.41 -9.00 10.92
C ASN A 371 -14.26 -9.19 9.42
N ILE A 372 -14.34 -8.10 8.65
CA ILE A 372 -14.28 -8.12 7.19
C ILE A 372 -12.93 -7.58 6.73
N THR A 373 -12.33 -8.26 5.76
CA THR A 373 -11.19 -7.75 4.99
C THR A 373 -11.52 -7.82 3.51
N VAL A 374 -11.38 -6.70 2.82
CA VAL A 374 -11.60 -6.58 1.36
C VAL A 374 -10.32 -6.17 0.68
N VAL A 375 -10.00 -6.85 -0.41
CA VAL A 375 -8.92 -6.51 -1.34
C VAL A 375 -9.54 -6.40 -2.73
N ALA A 376 -9.42 -5.24 -3.36
CA ALA A 376 -9.84 -5.00 -4.73
C ALA A 376 -8.65 -4.44 -5.52
N LEU A 377 -7.96 -5.29 -6.26
CA LEU A 377 -6.85 -4.89 -7.13
C LEU A 377 -7.37 -4.79 -8.57
N THR A 378 -7.19 -3.63 -9.19
CA THR A 378 -7.39 -3.45 -10.62
C THR A 378 -6.07 -3.12 -11.30
N ASN A 379 -6.04 -3.21 -12.62
CA ASN A 379 -4.92 -2.70 -13.39
C ASN A 379 -5.21 -1.33 -14.04
N THR A 380 -6.20 -0.58 -13.50
CA THR A 380 -6.61 0.73 -14.00
C THR A 380 -6.46 1.78 -12.90
N ALA A 381 -5.48 2.67 -13.06
CA ALA A 381 -5.13 3.72 -12.10
C ALA A 381 -6.31 4.67 -11.87
N PHE A 382 -6.41 5.11 -10.62
CA PHE A 382 -7.37 6.01 -10.01
C PHE A 382 -8.79 5.46 -9.90
N GLU A 383 -9.44 4.92 -10.95
CA GLU A 383 -10.78 4.30 -10.82
C GLU A 383 -10.77 3.18 -9.76
N GLY A 384 -9.76 2.31 -9.76
CA GLY A 384 -9.62 1.26 -8.76
C GLY A 384 -9.08 1.73 -7.39
N MET A 385 -8.65 3.00 -7.24
CA MET A 385 -8.12 3.53 -5.99
C MET A 385 -9.15 4.37 -5.22
N TRP A 386 -9.83 5.31 -5.90
CA TRP A 386 -10.85 6.22 -5.32
C TRP A 386 -12.05 6.47 -6.22
N GLY A 387 -12.13 5.80 -7.37
CA GLY A 387 -13.23 5.94 -8.32
C GLY A 387 -14.54 5.32 -7.85
N GLN A 388 -15.52 5.27 -8.74
CA GLN A 388 -16.84 4.70 -8.43
C GLN A 388 -16.75 3.21 -8.13
N PHE A 389 -15.83 2.48 -8.78
CA PHE A 389 -15.66 1.04 -8.58
C PHE A 389 -15.37 0.70 -7.10
N THR A 390 -14.53 1.49 -6.42
CA THR A 390 -14.19 1.23 -5.01
C THR A 390 -15.39 1.41 -4.08
N ARG A 391 -16.23 2.41 -4.35
CA ARG A 391 -17.48 2.66 -3.61
C ARG A 391 -18.50 1.56 -3.86
N ASP A 392 -18.68 1.18 -5.13
CA ASP A 392 -19.60 0.12 -5.52
C ASP A 392 -19.24 -1.22 -4.86
N VAL A 393 -17.94 -1.58 -4.82
CA VAL A 393 -17.46 -2.80 -4.14
C VAL A 393 -17.72 -2.71 -2.64
N ARG A 394 -17.36 -1.59 -1.98
CA ARG A 394 -17.63 -1.39 -0.56
C ARG A 394 -19.11 -1.54 -0.26
N ASP A 395 -19.97 -0.81 -0.97
CA ASP A 395 -21.40 -0.78 -0.70
C ASP A 395 -22.05 -2.16 -0.95
N ALA A 396 -21.57 -2.91 -1.94
CA ALA A 396 -22.01 -4.29 -2.18
C ALA A 396 -21.62 -5.24 -1.04
N VAL A 397 -20.43 -5.07 -0.44
CA VAL A 397 -19.99 -5.90 0.70
C VAL A 397 -20.87 -5.70 1.94
N TYR A 398 -21.39 -4.47 2.16
CA TYR A 398 -22.26 -4.13 3.29
C TYR A 398 -23.76 -4.16 2.95
N ALA A 399 -24.13 -4.43 1.71
CA ALA A 399 -25.54 -4.55 1.33
C ALA A 399 -26.20 -5.71 2.11
N LYS A 400 -27.38 -5.45 2.66
CA LYS A 400 -28.17 -6.50 3.30
C LYS A 400 -28.86 -7.32 2.22
N PRO A 401 -28.99 -8.63 2.39
CA PRO A 401 -29.70 -9.53 1.45
C PRO A 401 -31.17 -9.12 1.26
#